data_c583f593b4bb759e7b41b7af724e269a
#
_entry.id   c583f593b4bb759e7b41b7af724e269a
#
_cell.length_a   1.000
_cell.length_b   1.000
_cell.length_c   1.000
_cell.angle_alpha   90.00
_cell.angle_beta   90.00
_cell.angle_gamma   90.00
#
_symmetry.space_group_name_H-M   'P 1'
#
loop_
_entity.id
_entity.type
_entity.pdbx_description
1 polymer ?
#
loop_
_entity_poly.entity_id
_entity_poly.type
_entity_poly.pdbx_seq_one_letter_code
_entity_poly.pdbx_strand_id
1 'polypeptide(L)'
;MLSKKEKYKVIWSDGVIMEKKKIRSRKIVKYGMAFLIPIICIVIHMMMTDCYPFGKNTILLGDSNTQYYAFFVELSGRIRQGKSIFFSWDMGLGYDFYTNFFYYLASPVNLIAVLFGGSHMELGMIVSMCIQVGLCGVTMTYFLSHTSRNK
;
A
#
# COMPACT_ATOMS: atom_id res chain seq x y z
N MET A 1 -7.82 8.81 -53.24
CA MET A 1 -6.50 8.17 -53.46
C MET A 1 -5.44 9.04 -52.77
N LEU A 2 -4.94 8.64 -51.60
CA LEU A 2 -3.96 9.42 -50.81
C LEU A 2 -2.63 9.52 -51.54
N SER A 3 -2.03 10.72 -51.59
CA SER A 3 -0.72 10.94 -52.21
C SER A 3 0.35 10.07 -51.52
N LYS A 4 1.38 9.69 -52.27
CA LYS A 4 2.50 8.90 -51.75
C LYS A 4 3.13 9.52 -50.47
N LYS A 5 3.22 10.86 -50.41
CA LYS A 5 3.69 11.62 -49.23
C LYS A 5 2.80 11.49 -48.02
N GLU A 6 1.49 11.47 -48.19
CA GLU A 6 0.51 11.31 -47.08
C GLU A 6 0.56 9.88 -46.52
N LYS A 7 0.75 8.89 -47.38
CA LYS A 7 0.90 7.48 -46.98
C LYS A 7 2.15 7.24 -46.11
N TYR A 8 3.26 7.86 -46.45
CA TYR A 8 4.47 7.78 -45.62
C TYR A 8 4.32 8.51 -44.28
N LYS A 9 3.60 9.65 -44.25
CA LYS A 9 3.35 10.40 -43.03
C LYS A 9 2.46 9.62 -42.02
N VAL A 10 1.47 8.91 -42.53
CA VAL A 10 0.59 8.03 -41.72
C VAL A 10 1.41 6.82 -41.16
N ILE A 11 2.19 6.14 -41.98
CA ILE A 11 2.99 5.00 -41.56
C ILE A 11 4.03 5.41 -40.48
N TRP A 12 4.65 6.59 -40.62
CA TRP A 12 5.57 7.13 -39.61
C TRP A 12 4.85 7.49 -38.31
N SER A 13 3.65 8.08 -38.35
CA SER A 13 2.87 8.42 -37.16
C SER A 13 2.42 7.14 -36.42
N ASP A 14 1.97 6.13 -37.13
CA ASP A 14 1.55 4.85 -36.55
C ASP A 14 2.74 4.09 -35.91
N GLY A 15 3.90 4.10 -36.57
CA GLY A 15 5.12 3.50 -36.03
C GLY A 15 5.57 4.17 -34.71
N VAL A 16 5.57 5.49 -34.67
CA VAL A 16 5.90 6.27 -33.45
C VAL A 16 4.89 6.05 -32.34
N ILE A 17 3.60 5.95 -32.66
CA ILE A 17 2.53 5.68 -31.69
C ILE A 17 2.70 4.27 -31.10
N MET A 18 2.97 3.27 -31.95
CA MET A 18 3.19 1.89 -31.50
C MET A 18 4.43 1.75 -30.62
N GLU A 19 5.52 2.41 -30.96
CA GLU A 19 6.73 2.42 -30.14
C GLU A 19 6.50 3.06 -28.76
N LYS A 20 5.84 4.24 -28.72
CA LYS A 20 5.44 4.87 -27.45
C LYS A 20 4.54 3.97 -26.61
N LYS A 21 3.59 3.27 -27.22
CA LYS A 21 2.70 2.32 -26.54
C LYS A 21 3.48 1.15 -25.96
N LYS A 22 4.45 0.61 -26.69
CA LYS A 22 5.33 -0.49 -26.24
C LYS A 22 6.22 -0.08 -25.07
N ILE A 23 6.79 1.13 -25.11
CA ILE A 23 7.61 1.69 -24.02
C ILE A 23 6.76 1.91 -22.76
N ARG A 24 5.56 2.44 -22.93
CA ARG A 24 4.60 2.66 -21.82
C ARG A 24 4.19 1.34 -21.18
N SER A 25 3.89 0.32 -21.99
CA SER A 25 3.53 -1.02 -21.50
C SER A 25 4.67 -1.65 -20.68
N ARG A 26 5.92 -1.57 -21.16
CA ARG A 26 7.10 -2.08 -20.44
C ARG A 26 7.30 -1.39 -19.08
N LYS A 27 7.06 -0.07 -18.99
CA LYS A 27 7.14 0.67 -17.73
C LYS A 27 6.05 0.21 -16.75
N ILE A 28 4.81 0.07 -17.22
CA ILE A 28 3.69 -0.40 -16.38
C ILE A 28 3.98 -1.80 -15.82
N VAL A 29 4.45 -2.72 -16.65
CA VAL A 29 4.81 -4.08 -16.22
C VAL A 29 5.93 -4.03 -15.18
N LYS A 30 6.99 -3.25 -15.41
CA LYS A 30 8.12 -3.11 -14.49
C LYS A 30 7.68 -2.65 -13.09
N TYR A 31 6.88 -1.58 -13.02
CA TYR A 31 6.40 -1.04 -11.74
C TYR A 31 5.33 -1.94 -11.11
N GLY A 32 4.49 -2.58 -11.93
CA GLY A 32 3.53 -3.57 -11.47
C GLY A 32 4.22 -4.78 -10.81
N MET A 33 5.28 -5.30 -11.42
CA MET A 33 6.08 -6.38 -10.82
C MET A 33 6.78 -5.92 -9.54
N ALA A 34 7.33 -4.71 -9.52
CA ALA A 34 7.97 -4.15 -8.33
C ALA A 34 6.99 -3.98 -7.15
N PHE A 35 5.72 -3.73 -7.44
CA PHE A 35 4.66 -3.68 -6.43
C PHE A 35 4.23 -5.07 -5.97
N LEU A 36 4.01 -6.00 -6.91
CA LEU A 36 3.38 -7.29 -6.61
C LEU A 36 4.35 -8.32 -6.02
N ILE A 37 5.62 -8.36 -6.46
CA ILE A 37 6.57 -9.38 -6.00
C ILE A 37 6.73 -9.38 -4.47
N PRO A 38 6.97 -8.25 -3.78
CA PRO A 38 7.12 -8.26 -2.33
C PRO A 38 5.82 -8.66 -1.62
N ILE A 39 4.66 -8.29 -2.15
CA ILE A 39 3.36 -8.71 -1.61
C ILE A 39 3.20 -10.22 -1.73
N ILE A 40 3.52 -10.80 -2.88
CA ILE A 40 3.45 -12.25 -3.11
C ILE A 40 4.37 -12.99 -2.13
N CYS A 41 5.59 -12.48 -1.88
CA CYS A 41 6.50 -13.07 -0.91
C CYS A 41 5.89 -13.08 0.51
N ILE A 42 5.25 -11.97 0.93
CA ILE A 42 4.58 -11.90 2.24
C ILE A 42 3.42 -12.89 2.29
N VAL A 43 2.58 -12.96 1.27
CA VAL A 43 1.43 -13.86 1.22
C VAL A 43 1.89 -15.33 1.27
N ILE A 44 2.92 -15.70 0.53
CA ILE A 44 3.50 -17.05 0.58
C ILE A 44 4.02 -17.35 1.99
N HIS A 45 4.75 -16.43 2.62
CA HIS A 45 5.23 -16.59 3.98
C HIS A 45 4.08 -16.82 4.97
N MET A 46 3.00 -16.02 4.88
CA MET A 46 1.82 -16.19 5.73
C MET A 46 1.14 -17.55 5.55
N MET A 47 1.08 -18.05 4.31
CA MET A 47 0.55 -19.38 4.01
C MET A 47 1.42 -20.50 4.60
N MET A 48 2.76 -20.34 4.53
CA MET A 48 3.71 -21.33 5.06
C MET A 48 3.74 -21.38 6.59
N THR A 49 3.37 -20.29 7.25
CA THR A 49 3.38 -20.17 8.72
C THR A 49 2.00 -20.27 9.35
N ASP A 50 0.98 -20.68 8.58
CA ASP A 50 -0.42 -20.75 9.02
C ASP A 50 -0.92 -19.45 9.67
N CYS A 51 -0.49 -18.30 9.14
CA CYS A 51 -0.91 -17.00 9.63
C CYS A 51 -2.26 -16.56 9.05
N TYR A 52 -3.04 -15.84 9.85
CA TYR A 52 -4.28 -15.21 9.41
C TYR A 52 -4.03 -14.29 8.17
N PRO A 53 -4.88 -14.34 7.13
CA PRO A 53 -6.18 -15.02 7.03
C PRO A 53 -6.12 -16.49 6.55
N PHE A 54 -4.95 -17.04 6.30
CA PHE A 54 -4.78 -18.39 5.74
C PHE A 54 -4.75 -19.49 6.82
N GLY A 55 -4.53 -19.12 8.08
CA GLY A 55 -4.42 -20.03 9.20
C GLY A 55 -4.88 -19.41 10.51
N LYS A 56 -4.48 -20.03 11.65
CA LYS A 56 -4.92 -19.68 13.00
C LYS A 56 -3.94 -18.76 13.74
N ASN A 57 -2.72 -18.63 13.25
CA ASN A 57 -1.69 -17.84 13.92
C ASN A 57 -1.85 -16.37 13.55
N THR A 58 -1.64 -15.46 14.50
CA THR A 58 -1.56 -14.03 14.22
C THR A 58 -0.15 -13.62 13.77
N ILE A 59 -0.06 -12.66 12.86
CA ILE A 59 1.22 -12.01 12.53
C ILE A 59 1.53 -10.85 13.49
N LEU A 60 0.55 -10.47 14.31
CA LEU A 60 0.69 -9.36 15.24
C LEU A 60 1.47 -9.84 16.48
N LEU A 61 2.78 -9.60 16.50
CA LEU A 61 3.67 -9.98 17.59
C LEU A 61 4.19 -8.73 18.32
N GLY A 62 4.44 -8.85 19.63
CA GLY A 62 4.96 -7.76 20.45
C GLY A 62 4.06 -6.50 20.35
N ASP A 63 4.67 -5.37 20.03
CA ASP A 63 4.00 -4.07 19.98
C ASP A 63 2.88 -4.00 18.94
N SER A 64 2.94 -4.82 17.89
CA SER A 64 1.89 -4.87 16.89
C SER A 64 0.55 -5.34 17.48
N ASN A 65 0.60 -6.25 18.45
CA ASN A 65 -0.58 -6.76 19.13
C ASN A 65 -0.99 -5.88 20.32
N THR A 66 -0.01 -5.45 21.14
CA THR A 66 -0.30 -4.76 22.39
C THR A 66 -0.58 -3.28 22.23
N GLN A 67 0.02 -2.62 21.22
CA GLN A 67 -0.12 -1.19 21.00
C GLN A 67 -0.82 -0.87 19.68
N TYR A 68 -0.24 -1.26 18.52
CA TYR A 68 -0.78 -0.84 17.23
C TYR A 68 -2.22 -1.30 17.01
N TYR A 69 -2.50 -2.56 17.29
CA TYR A 69 -3.86 -3.11 17.13
C TYR A 69 -4.88 -2.34 17.98
N ALA A 70 -4.55 -2.10 19.25
CA ALA A 70 -5.41 -1.36 20.17
C ALA A 70 -5.69 0.07 19.67
N PHE A 71 -4.66 0.78 19.21
CA PHE A 71 -4.81 2.14 18.68
C PHE A 71 -5.62 2.20 17.39
N PHE A 72 -5.45 1.21 16.49
CA PHE A 72 -6.27 1.12 15.29
C PHE A 72 -7.74 0.85 15.60
N VAL A 73 -8.03 -0.06 16.55
CA VAL A 73 -9.40 -0.35 17.00
C VAL A 73 -10.02 0.89 17.62
N GLU A 74 -9.29 1.59 18.46
CA GLU A 74 -9.78 2.82 19.10
C GLU A 74 -10.06 3.91 18.07
N LEU A 75 -9.13 4.16 17.13
CA LEU A 75 -9.33 5.15 16.06
C LEU A 75 -10.57 4.82 15.22
N SER A 76 -10.73 3.55 14.82
CA SER A 76 -11.91 3.11 14.08
C SER A 76 -13.20 3.34 14.85
N GLY A 77 -13.21 3.01 16.15
CA GLY A 77 -14.34 3.25 17.03
C GLY A 77 -14.70 4.73 17.15
N ARG A 78 -13.69 5.59 17.32
CA ARG A 78 -13.86 7.05 17.43
C ARG A 78 -14.44 7.66 16.16
N ILE A 79 -13.91 7.31 15.00
CA ILE A 79 -14.40 7.80 13.70
C ILE A 79 -15.86 7.37 13.50
N ARG A 80 -16.21 6.12 13.78
CA ARG A 80 -17.58 5.61 13.62
C ARG A 80 -18.58 6.23 14.57
N GLN A 81 -18.15 6.60 15.78
CA GLN A 81 -19.00 7.21 16.81
C GLN A 81 -18.97 8.74 16.77
N GLY A 82 -18.19 9.36 15.89
CA GLY A 82 -18.02 10.82 15.83
C GLY A 82 -17.37 11.41 17.09
N LYS A 83 -16.57 10.61 17.84
CA LYS A 83 -15.86 11.05 19.03
C LYS A 83 -14.61 11.87 18.67
N SER A 84 -14.23 12.75 19.58
CA SER A 84 -13.00 13.54 19.47
C SER A 84 -11.75 12.65 19.42
N ILE A 85 -10.79 13.04 18.56
CA ILE A 85 -9.47 12.38 18.47
C ILE A 85 -8.42 13.02 19.40
N PHE A 86 -8.78 14.05 20.19
CA PHE A 86 -7.80 14.74 21.02
C PHE A 86 -7.49 13.98 22.30
N PHE A 87 -8.50 13.47 23.00
CA PHE A 87 -8.34 12.82 24.29
C PHE A 87 -9.12 11.50 24.37
N SER A 88 -8.56 10.51 25.06
CA SER A 88 -9.18 9.21 25.31
C SER A 88 -9.16 8.84 26.77
N TRP A 89 -10.26 8.26 27.24
CA TRP A 89 -10.39 7.62 28.56
C TRP A 89 -10.17 6.10 28.49
N ASP A 90 -9.95 5.54 27.31
CA ASP A 90 -9.95 4.09 27.08
C ASP A 90 -8.64 3.42 27.54
N MET A 91 -7.62 4.21 27.94
CA MET A 91 -6.36 3.71 28.50
C MET A 91 -5.97 4.43 29.78
N GLY A 92 -5.69 3.67 30.83
CA GLY A 92 -5.22 4.17 32.13
C GLY A 92 -6.18 5.20 32.75
N LEU A 93 -5.64 6.34 33.14
CA LEU A 93 -6.39 7.49 33.69
C LEU A 93 -6.79 8.53 32.63
N GLY A 94 -6.79 8.12 31.37
CA GLY A 94 -6.94 9.00 30.24
C GLY A 94 -5.60 9.44 29.65
N TYR A 95 -5.57 9.69 28.33
CA TYR A 95 -4.37 10.09 27.64
C TYR A 95 -4.65 10.95 26.40
N ASP A 96 -3.60 11.65 25.93
CA ASP A 96 -3.63 12.41 24.70
C ASP A 96 -3.58 11.48 23.47
N PHE A 97 -4.77 11.18 22.93
CA PHE A 97 -4.89 10.32 21.75
C PHE A 97 -4.33 10.99 20.48
N TYR A 98 -4.33 12.32 20.42
CA TYR A 98 -3.82 13.08 19.28
C TYR A 98 -2.33 12.84 19.07
N THR A 99 -1.54 12.80 20.13
CA THR A 99 -0.11 12.44 20.05
C THR A 99 0.08 11.02 19.51
N ASN A 100 -0.68 10.04 20.01
CA ASN A 100 -0.63 8.67 19.48
C ASN A 100 -1.10 8.55 18.04
N PHE A 101 -2.09 9.34 17.64
CA PHE A 101 -2.52 9.39 16.25
C PHE A 101 -1.38 9.78 15.33
N PHE A 102 -0.64 10.84 15.61
CA PHE A 102 0.49 11.26 14.78
C PHE A 102 1.69 10.33 14.88
N TYR A 103 1.91 9.70 16.00
CA TYR A 103 3.04 8.78 16.20
C TYR A 103 2.85 7.46 15.45
N TYR A 104 1.64 6.88 15.48
CA TYR A 104 1.40 5.52 14.98
C TYR A 104 0.46 5.45 13.78
N LEU A 105 -0.53 6.32 13.66
CA LEU A 105 -1.71 6.11 12.83
C LEU A 105 -1.81 7.05 11.62
N ALA A 106 -1.13 8.19 11.63
CA ALA A 106 -1.30 9.28 10.66
C ALA A 106 -0.86 8.98 9.22
N SER A 107 -0.37 7.78 8.93
CA SER A 107 -0.09 7.38 7.55
C SER A 107 -1.38 7.25 6.75
N PRO A 108 -1.48 7.85 5.55
CA PRO A 108 -2.66 7.69 4.69
C PRO A 108 -2.99 6.23 4.37
N VAL A 109 -1.97 5.37 4.28
CA VAL A 109 -2.15 3.93 4.03
C VAL A 109 -2.72 3.23 5.27
N ASN A 110 -2.35 3.66 6.48
CA ASN A 110 -2.88 3.11 7.72
C ASN A 110 -4.39 3.40 7.88
N LEU A 111 -4.88 4.51 7.32
CA LEU A 111 -6.32 4.81 7.34
C LEU A 111 -7.14 3.75 6.59
N ILE A 112 -6.53 2.99 5.68
CA ILE A 112 -7.19 1.84 5.04
C ILE A 112 -7.56 0.79 6.09
N ALA A 113 -6.69 0.50 7.07
CA ALA A 113 -6.98 -0.45 8.14
C ALA A 113 -8.21 -0.03 8.95
N VAL A 114 -8.39 1.26 9.18
CA VAL A 114 -9.54 1.81 9.92
C VAL A 114 -10.89 1.50 9.25
N LEU A 115 -10.90 1.37 7.90
CA LEU A 115 -12.12 1.04 7.14
C LEU A 115 -12.61 -0.38 7.44
N PHE A 116 -11.72 -1.31 7.77
CA PHE A 116 -12.09 -2.69 8.12
C PHE A 116 -12.79 -2.74 9.48
N GLY A 117 -12.29 -2.05 10.50
CA GLY A 117 -12.89 -1.90 11.81
C GLY A 117 -13.14 -3.20 12.59
N GLY A 118 -13.39 -3.08 13.87
CA GLY A 118 -13.88 -4.18 14.71
C GLY A 118 -13.11 -5.50 14.55
N SER A 119 -13.85 -6.58 14.32
CA SER A 119 -13.32 -7.96 14.20
C SER A 119 -12.38 -8.20 13.01
N HIS A 120 -12.34 -7.29 12.02
CA HIS A 120 -11.50 -7.43 10.83
C HIS A 120 -10.28 -6.50 10.85
N MET A 121 -9.98 -5.90 11.99
CA MET A 121 -8.87 -4.94 12.11
C MET A 121 -7.52 -5.56 11.75
N GLU A 122 -7.26 -6.80 12.17
CA GLU A 122 -6.03 -7.50 11.82
C GLU A 122 -5.86 -7.62 10.30
N LEU A 123 -6.93 -7.99 9.59
CA LEU A 123 -6.91 -8.03 8.12
C LEU A 123 -6.62 -6.65 7.52
N GLY A 124 -7.22 -5.60 8.06
CA GLY A 124 -6.97 -4.23 7.64
C GLY A 124 -5.51 -3.81 7.81
N MET A 125 -4.89 -4.20 8.93
CA MET A 125 -3.47 -3.95 9.18
C MET A 125 -2.57 -4.72 8.20
N ILE A 126 -2.90 -5.99 7.92
CA ILE A 126 -2.18 -6.81 6.93
C ILE A 126 -2.26 -6.17 5.54
N VAL A 127 -3.44 -5.77 5.11
CA VAL A 127 -3.65 -5.11 3.80
C VAL A 127 -2.85 -3.81 3.72
N SER A 128 -2.87 -2.99 4.78
CA SER A 128 -2.09 -1.75 4.83
C SER A 128 -0.59 -2.02 4.74
N MET A 129 -0.08 -3.02 5.46
CA MET A 129 1.31 -3.45 5.41
C MET A 129 1.70 -3.91 4.00
N CYS A 130 0.88 -4.75 3.36
CA CYS A 130 1.13 -5.21 1.99
C CYS A 130 1.21 -4.05 1.00
N ILE A 131 0.31 -3.07 1.11
CA ILE A 131 0.33 -1.87 0.26
C ILE A 131 1.61 -1.06 0.50
N GLN A 132 2.01 -0.84 1.76
CA GLN A 132 3.22 -0.09 2.10
C GLN A 132 4.47 -0.76 1.51
N VAL A 133 4.62 -2.07 1.67
CA VAL A 133 5.76 -2.82 1.14
C VAL A 133 5.76 -2.82 -0.39
N GLY A 134 4.59 -2.95 -1.02
CA GLY A 134 4.45 -2.81 -2.47
C GLY A 134 4.88 -1.41 -2.98
N LEU A 135 4.46 -0.36 -2.29
CA LEU A 135 4.86 1.02 -2.60
C LEU A 135 6.37 1.23 -2.41
N CYS A 136 6.99 0.64 -1.37
CA CYS A 136 8.44 0.65 -1.20
C CYS A 136 9.16 0.03 -2.40
N GLY A 137 8.66 -1.09 -2.94
CA GLY A 137 9.18 -1.72 -4.16
C GLY A 137 9.12 -0.79 -5.37
N VAL A 138 7.99 -0.09 -5.56
CA VAL A 138 7.80 0.89 -6.65
C VAL A 138 8.75 2.07 -6.51
N THR A 139 8.83 2.69 -5.33
CA THR A 139 9.67 3.87 -5.10
C THR A 139 11.15 3.54 -5.25
N MET A 140 11.60 2.37 -4.77
CA MET A 140 12.97 1.91 -4.96
C MET A 140 13.28 1.68 -6.44
N THR A 141 12.37 1.05 -7.18
CA THR A 141 12.50 0.81 -8.62
C THR A 141 12.55 2.14 -9.39
N TYR A 142 11.74 3.11 -8.99
CA TYR A 142 11.78 4.46 -9.55
C TYR A 142 13.12 5.14 -9.32
N PHE A 143 13.59 5.15 -8.08
CA PHE A 143 14.87 5.74 -7.69
C PHE A 143 16.05 5.14 -8.48
N LEU A 144 16.17 3.81 -8.50
CA LEU A 144 17.23 3.11 -9.23
C LEU A 144 17.18 3.40 -10.74
N SER A 145 15.99 3.48 -11.32
CA SER A 145 15.82 3.77 -12.75
C SER A 145 16.29 5.16 -13.15
N HIS A 146 16.23 6.14 -12.23
CA HIS A 146 16.67 7.50 -12.47
C HIS A 146 18.16 7.67 -12.16
N THR A 147 18.64 7.08 -11.09
CA THR A 147 20.05 7.15 -10.70
C THR A 147 20.97 6.43 -11.69
N SER A 148 20.58 5.24 -12.16
CA SER A 148 21.37 4.47 -13.14
C SER A 148 21.39 5.07 -14.56
N ARG A 149 20.45 5.97 -14.89
CA ARG A 149 20.37 6.61 -16.20
C ARG A 149 21.37 7.78 -16.35
N ASN A 150 21.93 8.25 -15.26
CA ASN A 150 22.88 9.38 -15.23
C ASN A 150 24.36 8.91 -15.21
N LYS A 151 24.60 7.61 -15.39
CA LYS A 151 25.92 7.02 -15.59
C LYS A 151 26.04 6.51 -17.04
#